data_fe86ba414513d1db79af2a5be8ac8b44
#
_entry.id   fe86ba414513d1db79af2a5be8ac8b44
#
_cell.length_a   1.000
_cell.length_b   1.000
_cell.length_c   1.000
_cell.angle_alpha   90.00
_cell.angle_beta   90.00
_cell.angle_gamma   90.00
#
_symmetry.space_group_name_H-M   'P 1'
#
loop_
_entity.id
_entity.type
_entity.pdbx_description
1 polymer ?
#
loop_
_entity_poly.entity_id
_entity_poly.type
_entity_poly.pdbx_seq_one_letter_code
_entity_poly.pdbx_strand_id
1 'polypeptide(L)'
;MKRHLLSVCVLVAVLGVFSVPACASGDVVQFGSTIHVPRDTSIHDAVCFFCDVDAQGSIEGDVVVFFGNIHIATTANHDVVNFFGNITADDDAHIGQDMVSMFGSIRLGEDVSVGKDLVAMFGSMHTSESVIVGGERVVQPAWVFFGPLLFIALVVILVVHEFRNHRRRTYMRYPIPPRP
;
A
#
# COMPACT_ATOMS: atom_id res chain seq x y z
N MET A 1 -32.15 22.77 5.18
CA MET A 1 -32.42 21.35 5.01
C MET A 1 -32.27 20.85 3.56
N LYS A 2 -32.82 21.54 2.51
CA LYS A 2 -32.71 21.08 1.11
C LYS A 2 -31.26 20.97 0.55
N ARG A 3 -30.32 21.83 0.97
CA ARG A 3 -28.92 21.78 0.48
C ARG A 3 -28.13 20.57 0.96
N HIS A 4 -28.37 20.10 2.18
CA HIS A 4 -27.71 18.90 2.71
C HIS A 4 -28.27 17.61 2.07
N LEU A 5 -29.56 17.58 1.73
CA LEU A 5 -30.17 16.45 1.04
C LEU A 5 -29.59 16.27 -0.36
N LEU A 6 -29.38 17.37 -1.09
CA LEU A 6 -28.74 17.35 -2.42
C LEU A 6 -27.30 16.89 -2.36
N SER A 7 -26.52 17.31 -1.35
CA SER A 7 -25.13 16.88 -1.15
C SER A 7 -25.03 15.38 -0.84
N VAL A 8 -25.94 14.85 -0.03
CA VAL A 8 -25.99 13.41 0.29
C VAL A 8 -26.39 12.59 -0.94
N CYS A 9 -27.37 13.05 -1.73
CA CYS A 9 -27.77 12.37 -2.97
C CYS A 9 -26.63 12.33 -4.01
N VAL A 10 -25.86 13.42 -4.14
CA VAL A 10 -24.69 13.46 -5.05
C VAL A 10 -23.59 12.51 -4.56
N LEU A 11 -23.35 12.45 -3.24
CA LEU A 11 -22.35 11.54 -2.67
C LEU A 11 -22.73 10.08 -2.88
N VAL A 12 -23.99 9.72 -2.68
CA VAL A 12 -24.52 8.36 -2.93
C VAL A 12 -24.50 8.01 -4.41
N ALA A 13 -24.79 8.96 -5.30
CA ALA A 13 -24.71 8.74 -6.74
C ALA A 13 -23.28 8.54 -7.22
N VAL A 14 -22.30 9.26 -6.66
CA VAL A 14 -20.88 9.08 -6.97
C VAL A 14 -20.36 7.73 -6.46
N LEU A 15 -20.77 7.29 -5.27
CA LEU A 15 -20.42 5.97 -4.74
C LEU A 15 -21.10 4.82 -5.52
N GLY A 16 -22.27 5.05 -6.11
CA GLY A 16 -23.00 4.05 -6.90
C GLY A 16 -22.41 3.78 -8.29
N VAL A 17 -21.58 4.67 -8.82
CA VAL A 17 -20.95 4.51 -10.14
C VAL A 17 -19.72 3.56 -10.10
N PHE A 18 -19.18 3.25 -8.90
CA PHE A 18 -18.05 2.34 -8.75
C PHE A 18 -18.41 0.86 -8.61
N SER A 19 -19.68 0.49 -8.69
CA SER A 19 -20.10 -0.92 -8.71
C SER A 19 -20.23 -1.43 -10.14
N VAL A 20 -19.12 -1.57 -10.86
CA VAL A 20 -19.07 -2.37 -12.07
C VAL A 20 -18.59 -3.77 -11.66
N PRO A 21 -19.40 -4.82 -11.70
CA PRO A 21 -18.93 -6.18 -11.59
C PRO A 21 -18.22 -6.51 -12.91
N ALA A 22 -16.90 -6.37 -12.95
CA ALA A 22 -16.09 -6.97 -14.00
C ALA A 22 -15.95 -8.46 -13.68
N CYS A 23 -16.90 -9.26 -14.09
CA CYS A 23 -16.76 -10.71 -14.15
C CYS A 23 -16.10 -11.07 -15.48
N ALA A 24 -14.78 -11.00 -15.57
CA ALA A 24 -14.03 -11.79 -16.53
C ALA A 24 -13.95 -13.24 -16.01
N SER A 25 -14.08 -14.22 -16.89
CA SER A 25 -14.08 -15.63 -16.48
C SER A 25 -12.69 -16.01 -15.97
N GLY A 26 -12.60 -16.39 -14.70
CA GLY A 26 -11.36 -16.79 -14.04
C GLY A 26 -10.83 -15.80 -13.01
N ASP A 27 -11.35 -14.57 -12.98
CA ASP A 27 -10.93 -13.56 -11.99
C ASP A 27 -11.66 -13.78 -10.67
N VAL A 28 -10.91 -13.65 -9.57
CA VAL A 28 -11.44 -13.76 -8.21
C VAL A 28 -11.27 -12.43 -7.50
N VAL A 29 -12.39 -11.75 -7.23
CA VAL A 29 -12.42 -10.52 -6.44
C VAL A 29 -13.13 -10.80 -5.13
N GLN A 30 -12.44 -10.62 -4.00
CA GLN A 30 -13.01 -10.88 -2.66
C GLN A 30 -12.84 -9.69 -1.72
N PHE A 31 -13.76 -9.61 -0.76
CA PHE A 31 -13.77 -8.64 0.31
C PHE A 31 -14.02 -9.34 1.65
N GLY A 32 -13.05 -9.27 2.57
CA GLY A 32 -13.18 -9.78 3.94
C GLY A 32 -13.07 -11.29 4.12
N SER A 33 -12.72 -12.06 3.07
CA SER A 33 -12.52 -13.51 3.18
C SER A 33 -11.30 -13.96 2.39
N THR A 34 -10.59 -14.97 2.88
CA THR A 34 -9.37 -15.49 2.25
C THR A 34 -9.66 -16.10 0.87
N ILE A 35 -8.85 -15.71 -0.13
CA ILE A 35 -8.79 -16.40 -1.42
C ILE A 35 -7.86 -17.59 -1.27
N HIS A 36 -8.40 -18.79 -1.43
CA HIS A 36 -7.61 -20.00 -1.41
C HIS A 36 -7.59 -20.65 -2.79
N VAL A 37 -6.40 -20.77 -3.39
CA VAL A 37 -6.17 -21.41 -4.68
C VAL A 37 -5.56 -22.79 -4.44
N PRO A 38 -6.32 -23.89 -4.60
CA PRO A 38 -5.80 -25.25 -4.41
C PRO A 38 -4.71 -25.62 -5.42
N ARG A 39 -3.85 -26.57 -5.08
CA ARG A 39 -2.67 -26.97 -5.87
C ARG A 39 -2.95 -27.34 -7.32
N ASP A 40 -4.08 -27.94 -7.61
CA ASP A 40 -4.41 -28.43 -8.96
C ASP A 40 -5.32 -27.44 -9.72
N THR A 41 -5.39 -26.20 -9.26
CA THR A 41 -6.27 -25.16 -9.80
C THR A 41 -5.45 -23.96 -10.28
N SER A 42 -5.86 -23.38 -11.40
CA SER A 42 -5.40 -22.07 -11.83
C SER A 42 -6.54 -21.05 -11.79
N ILE A 43 -6.22 -19.84 -11.38
CA ILE A 43 -7.10 -18.67 -11.51
C ILE A 43 -6.39 -17.63 -12.36
N HIS A 44 -7.17 -16.69 -12.93
CA HIS A 44 -6.58 -15.61 -13.71
C HIS A 44 -6.12 -14.50 -12.77
N ASP A 45 -6.96 -13.56 -12.43
CA ASP A 45 -6.59 -12.49 -11.52
C ASP A 45 -7.12 -12.73 -10.09
N ALA A 46 -6.35 -12.30 -9.09
CA ALA A 46 -6.74 -12.33 -7.69
C ALA A 46 -6.71 -10.93 -7.08
N VAL A 47 -7.87 -10.35 -6.79
CA VAL A 47 -7.98 -9.04 -6.13
C VAL A 47 -8.65 -9.20 -4.78
N CYS A 48 -7.98 -8.78 -3.72
CA CYS A 48 -8.38 -9.00 -2.35
C CYS A 48 -8.38 -7.69 -1.55
N PHE A 49 -9.50 -7.37 -0.90
CA PHE A 49 -9.63 -6.23 0.01
C PHE A 49 -9.94 -6.71 1.42
N PHE A 50 -9.08 -6.38 2.39
CA PHE A 50 -9.17 -6.81 3.79
C PHE A 50 -9.21 -8.34 3.93
N CYS A 51 -8.39 -9.03 3.18
CA CYS A 51 -8.34 -10.48 3.12
C CYS A 51 -6.96 -10.98 2.71
N ASP A 52 -6.68 -12.24 2.96
CA ASP A 52 -5.44 -12.89 2.59
C ASP A 52 -5.60 -13.69 1.29
N VAL A 53 -4.50 -13.87 0.56
CA VAL A 53 -4.41 -14.77 -0.60
C VAL A 53 -3.47 -15.91 -0.26
N ASP A 54 -3.96 -17.14 -0.32
CA ASP A 54 -3.18 -18.37 -0.15
C ASP A 54 -3.19 -19.15 -1.48
N ALA A 55 -2.14 -18.98 -2.25
CA ALA A 55 -1.98 -19.56 -3.57
C ALA A 55 -1.08 -20.81 -3.50
N GLN A 56 -1.69 -21.98 -3.36
CA GLN A 56 -1.01 -23.27 -3.50
C GLN A 56 -1.02 -23.77 -4.95
N GLY A 57 -1.95 -23.28 -5.78
CA GLY A 57 -2.01 -23.47 -7.21
C GLY A 57 -1.37 -22.31 -7.97
N SER A 58 -1.61 -22.22 -9.29
CA SER A 58 -1.06 -21.15 -10.13
C SER A 58 -2.03 -19.98 -10.28
N ILE A 59 -1.45 -18.78 -10.33
CA ILE A 59 -2.18 -17.56 -10.70
C ILE A 59 -1.61 -17.11 -12.04
N GLU A 60 -2.45 -17.06 -13.07
CA GLU A 60 -2.03 -16.74 -14.42
C GLU A 60 -1.95 -15.23 -14.69
N GLY A 61 -2.72 -14.44 -13.94
CA GLY A 61 -2.79 -12.99 -14.02
C GLY A 61 -2.16 -12.30 -12.82
N ASP A 62 -2.70 -11.11 -12.50
CA ASP A 62 -2.19 -10.25 -11.44
C ASP A 62 -2.74 -10.63 -10.06
N VAL A 63 -1.92 -10.43 -9.03
CA VAL A 63 -2.30 -10.58 -7.63
C VAL A 63 -2.24 -9.23 -6.94
N VAL A 64 -3.38 -8.68 -6.53
CA VAL A 64 -3.44 -7.39 -5.85
C VAL A 64 -4.17 -7.52 -4.52
N VAL A 65 -3.47 -7.21 -3.42
CA VAL A 65 -4.04 -7.29 -2.07
C VAL A 65 -3.94 -5.93 -1.38
N PHE A 66 -5.07 -5.48 -0.82
CA PHE A 66 -5.17 -4.32 0.06
C PHE A 66 -5.52 -4.79 1.48
N PHE A 67 -4.66 -4.51 2.45
CA PHE A 67 -4.84 -4.89 3.86
C PHE A 67 -4.98 -6.40 4.09
N GLY A 68 -3.91 -7.14 3.80
CA GLY A 68 -3.84 -8.58 3.98
C GLY A 68 -2.49 -9.13 3.58
N ASN A 69 -2.33 -10.43 3.66
CA ASN A 69 -1.08 -11.10 3.32
C ASN A 69 -1.23 -11.91 2.04
N ILE A 70 -0.13 -12.08 1.34
CA ILE A 70 -0.03 -12.94 0.16
C ILE A 70 0.93 -14.07 0.49
N HIS A 71 0.47 -15.30 0.27
CA HIS A 71 1.31 -16.49 0.34
C HIS A 71 1.27 -17.19 -1.02
N ILE A 72 2.43 -17.38 -1.63
CA ILE A 72 2.60 -18.04 -2.93
C ILE A 72 3.48 -19.26 -2.74
N ALA A 73 2.90 -20.43 -2.95
CA ALA A 73 3.61 -21.70 -2.82
C ALA A 73 4.15 -22.23 -4.18
N THR A 74 3.69 -21.70 -5.31
CA THR A 74 4.09 -22.21 -6.63
C THR A 74 4.37 -21.06 -7.61
N THR A 75 3.39 -20.65 -8.41
CA THR A 75 3.61 -19.73 -9.52
C THR A 75 2.57 -18.60 -9.56
N ALA A 76 3.05 -17.38 -9.73
CA ALA A 76 2.26 -16.22 -10.14
C ALA A 76 2.89 -15.66 -11.43
N ASN A 77 2.22 -15.77 -12.56
CA ASN A 77 2.82 -15.48 -13.86
C ASN A 77 3.00 -13.99 -14.14
N HIS A 78 2.26 -13.12 -13.46
CA HIS A 78 2.29 -11.67 -13.65
C HIS A 78 2.73 -10.92 -12.39
N ASP A 79 2.14 -9.74 -12.15
CA ASP A 79 2.54 -8.87 -11.06
C ASP A 79 1.92 -9.31 -9.72
N VAL A 80 2.71 -9.17 -8.65
CA VAL A 80 2.26 -9.43 -7.29
C VAL A 80 2.40 -8.15 -6.47
N VAL A 81 1.28 -7.54 -6.11
CA VAL A 81 1.24 -6.25 -5.42
C VAL A 81 0.50 -6.35 -4.09
N ASN A 82 1.17 -5.96 -3.02
CA ASN A 82 0.56 -5.86 -1.69
C ASN A 82 0.71 -4.45 -1.12
N PHE A 83 -0.39 -3.84 -0.68
CA PHE A 83 -0.37 -2.48 -0.14
C PHE A 83 -0.18 -2.40 1.37
N PHE A 84 -0.73 -3.24 2.19
CA PHE A 84 -0.56 -3.23 3.65
C PHE A 84 -0.58 -4.65 4.15
N GLY A 85 0.61 -5.23 4.34
CA GLY A 85 0.76 -6.60 4.79
C GLY A 85 2.03 -7.25 4.24
N ASN A 86 2.12 -8.54 4.33
CA ASN A 86 3.35 -9.24 3.97
C ASN A 86 3.14 -10.10 2.71
N ILE A 87 4.20 -10.23 1.93
CA ILE A 87 4.30 -11.22 0.85
C ILE A 87 5.26 -12.31 1.33
N THR A 88 4.83 -13.56 1.23
CA THR A 88 5.66 -14.72 1.50
C THR A 88 5.61 -15.64 0.27
N ALA A 89 6.75 -15.97 -0.26
CA ALA A 89 6.89 -17.00 -1.30
C ALA A 89 7.67 -18.18 -0.74
N ASP A 90 7.14 -19.37 -0.93
CA ASP A 90 7.79 -20.60 -0.52
C ASP A 90 8.99 -20.92 -1.42
N ASP A 91 9.73 -21.95 -1.07
CA ASP A 91 10.88 -22.41 -1.85
C ASP A 91 10.44 -22.79 -3.28
N ASP A 92 11.32 -22.55 -4.25
CA ASP A 92 11.09 -22.80 -5.68
C ASP A 92 9.91 -22.03 -6.29
N ALA A 93 9.30 -21.06 -5.60
CA ALA A 93 8.21 -20.28 -6.16
C ALA A 93 8.69 -19.38 -7.32
N HIS A 94 7.80 -19.21 -8.33
CA HIS A 94 8.10 -18.42 -9.52
C HIS A 94 7.13 -17.25 -9.66
N ILE A 95 7.67 -16.03 -9.76
CA ILE A 95 6.94 -14.82 -10.06
C ILE A 95 7.37 -14.32 -11.44
N GLY A 96 6.45 -14.26 -12.39
CA GLY A 96 6.77 -13.98 -13.79
C GLY A 96 7.16 -12.53 -14.06
N GLN A 97 6.67 -11.57 -13.28
CA GLN A 97 6.94 -10.16 -13.48
C GLN A 97 7.39 -9.47 -12.20
N ASP A 98 6.73 -8.37 -11.81
CA ASP A 98 7.15 -7.54 -10.68
C ASP A 98 6.55 -8.04 -9.35
N MET A 99 7.33 -7.91 -8.29
CA MET A 99 6.83 -8.12 -6.93
C MET A 99 6.98 -6.84 -6.12
N VAL A 100 5.87 -6.25 -5.71
CA VAL A 100 5.84 -4.96 -5.00
C VAL A 100 5.11 -5.09 -3.66
N SER A 101 5.79 -4.74 -2.58
CA SER A 101 5.16 -4.58 -1.26
C SER A 101 5.27 -3.14 -0.80
N MET A 102 4.13 -2.53 -0.46
CA MET A 102 4.05 -1.21 0.15
C MET A 102 3.58 -1.35 1.60
N PHE A 103 4.33 -0.79 2.56
CA PHE A 103 4.04 -0.86 4.00
C PHE A 103 3.96 -2.30 4.54
N GLY A 104 4.96 -3.12 4.21
CA GLY A 104 5.00 -4.51 4.65
C GLY A 104 6.36 -5.15 4.46
N SER A 105 6.44 -6.45 4.61
CA SER A 105 7.67 -7.19 4.39
C SER A 105 7.53 -8.23 3.29
N ILE A 106 8.61 -8.44 2.55
CA ILE A 106 8.74 -9.52 1.58
C ILE A 106 9.64 -10.58 2.19
N ARG A 107 9.19 -11.83 2.19
CA ARG A 107 9.98 -12.99 2.58
C ARG A 107 9.99 -13.99 1.43
N LEU A 108 11.16 -14.29 0.93
CA LEU A 108 11.36 -15.26 -0.14
C LEU A 108 12.15 -16.44 0.39
N GLY A 109 11.65 -17.63 0.12
CA GLY A 109 12.31 -18.90 0.38
C GLY A 109 13.56 -19.11 -0.47
N GLU A 110 14.05 -20.35 -0.51
CA GLU A 110 15.19 -20.73 -1.33
C GLU A 110 14.77 -20.86 -2.80
N ASP A 111 15.69 -20.56 -3.72
CA ASP A 111 15.53 -20.74 -5.17
C ASP A 111 14.29 -20.06 -5.79
N VAL A 112 13.73 -19.07 -5.10
CA VAL A 112 12.62 -18.25 -5.65
C VAL A 112 13.13 -17.43 -6.82
N SER A 113 12.33 -17.36 -7.90
CA SER A 113 12.64 -16.54 -9.07
C SER A 113 11.61 -15.45 -9.28
N VAL A 114 12.09 -14.21 -9.47
CA VAL A 114 11.28 -13.04 -9.84
C VAL A 114 11.76 -12.55 -11.20
N GLY A 115 10.85 -12.50 -12.18
CA GLY A 115 11.18 -12.23 -13.57
C GLY A 115 11.63 -10.81 -13.86
N LYS A 116 11.13 -9.83 -13.09
CA LYS A 116 11.48 -8.41 -13.22
C LYS A 116 11.92 -7.83 -11.87
N ASP A 117 11.28 -6.74 -11.43
CA ASP A 117 11.72 -5.97 -10.27
C ASP A 117 11.13 -6.49 -8.95
N LEU A 118 11.94 -6.41 -7.91
CA LEU A 118 11.55 -6.75 -6.55
C LEU A 118 11.63 -5.49 -5.67
N VAL A 119 10.47 -4.93 -5.30
CA VAL A 119 10.37 -3.63 -4.66
C VAL A 119 9.70 -3.73 -3.29
N ALA A 120 10.40 -3.33 -2.25
CA ALA A 120 9.84 -3.15 -0.91
C ALA A 120 9.86 -1.66 -0.54
N MET A 121 8.68 -1.03 -0.49
CA MET A 121 8.53 0.37 -0.08
C MET A 121 8.02 0.44 1.35
N PHE A 122 8.70 1.21 2.20
CA PHE A 122 8.35 1.41 3.61
C PHE A 122 8.32 0.12 4.46
N GLY A 123 9.11 -0.87 4.06
CA GLY A 123 9.13 -2.18 4.69
C GLY A 123 10.51 -2.81 4.72
N SER A 124 10.53 -4.12 4.90
CA SER A 124 11.75 -4.91 4.92
C SER A 124 11.69 -6.05 3.91
N MET A 125 12.84 -6.44 3.42
CA MET A 125 13.00 -7.55 2.50
C MET A 125 13.94 -8.58 3.12
N HIS A 126 13.49 -9.83 3.15
CA HIS A 126 14.26 -10.97 3.61
C HIS A 126 14.29 -12.01 2.48
N THR A 127 15.43 -12.16 1.86
CA THR A 127 15.63 -13.09 0.74
C THR A 127 16.78 -14.01 1.07
N SER A 128 16.70 -15.29 0.69
CA SER A 128 17.86 -16.16 0.70
C SER A 128 18.86 -15.78 -0.39
N GLU A 129 20.08 -16.29 -0.30
CA GLU A 129 21.15 -15.97 -1.28
C GLU A 129 20.88 -16.61 -2.66
N SER A 130 20.08 -17.66 -2.71
CA SER A 130 19.71 -18.38 -3.94
C SER A 130 18.61 -17.73 -4.77
N VAL A 131 17.98 -16.65 -4.27
CA VAL A 131 16.89 -15.95 -4.99
C VAL A 131 17.41 -15.26 -6.23
N ILE A 132 16.77 -15.53 -7.38
CA ILE A 132 17.09 -14.95 -8.67
C ILE A 132 16.09 -13.83 -8.97
N VAL A 133 16.58 -12.62 -9.21
CA VAL A 133 15.76 -11.48 -9.63
C VAL A 133 16.27 -11.01 -10.99
N GLY A 134 15.38 -10.99 -11.98
CA GLY A 134 15.71 -10.59 -13.35
C GLY A 134 15.96 -9.10 -13.54
N GLY A 135 15.36 -8.26 -12.68
CA GLY A 135 15.50 -6.81 -12.67
C GLY A 135 16.23 -6.28 -11.45
N GLU A 136 15.74 -5.17 -10.92
CA GLU A 136 16.34 -4.49 -9.77
C GLU A 136 15.71 -4.92 -8.45
N ARG A 137 16.53 -4.94 -7.38
CA ARG A 137 16.07 -5.08 -6.00
C ARG A 137 16.06 -3.71 -5.36
N VAL A 138 14.88 -3.18 -5.05
CA VAL A 138 14.74 -1.85 -4.47
C VAL A 138 14.11 -1.95 -3.09
N VAL A 139 14.84 -1.49 -2.07
CA VAL A 139 14.30 -1.34 -0.71
C VAL A 139 14.35 0.14 -0.37
N GLN A 140 13.19 0.78 -0.31
CA GLN A 140 13.09 2.19 0.08
C GLN A 140 12.62 2.32 1.52
N PRO A 141 13.48 2.77 2.43
CA PRO A 141 13.11 2.99 3.82
C PRO A 141 12.19 4.22 3.97
N ALA A 142 11.26 4.14 4.89
CA ALA A 142 10.22 5.15 5.14
C ALA A 142 10.77 6.58 5.35
N TRP A 143 11.96 6.73 5.91
CA TRP A 143 12.54 8.04 6.21
C TRP A 143 12.86 8.87 4.96
N VAL A 144 13.07 8.26 3.79
CA VAL A 144 13.31 8.96 2.53
C VAL A 144 12.09 9.80 2.12
N PHE A 145 10.90 9.32 2.41
CA PHE A 145 9.65 10.01 2.11
C PHE A 145 9.21 10.93 3.25
N PHE A 146 9.25 10.43 4.48
CA PHE A 146 8.79 11.17 5.66
C PHE A 146 9.80 12.20 6.15
N GLY A 147 11.10 12.03 5.87
CA GLY A 147 12.14 12.98 6.26
C GLY A 147 11.90 14.40 5.74
N PRO A 148 11.75 14.61 4.43
CA PRO A 148 11.46 15.93 3.88
C PRO A 148 10.14 16.52 4.39
N LEU A 149 9.13 15.67 4.58
CA LEU A 149 7.79 16.11 5.05
C LEU A 149 7.82 16.54 6.51
N LEU A 150 8.54 15.81 7.37
CA LEU A 150 8.81 16.19 8.76
C LEU A 150 9.64 17.46 8.84
N PHE A 151 10.64 17.61 7.97
CA PHE A 151 11.44 18.83 7.90
C PHE A 151 10.59 20.05 7.54
N ILE A 152 9.73 19.94 6.53
CA ILE A 152 8.81 21.01 6.15
C ILE A 152 7.85 21.33 7.30
N ALA A 153 7.29 20.32 7.96
CA ALA A 153 6.41 20.50 9.11
C ALA A 153 7.13 21.22 10.26
N LEU A 154 8.38 20.85 10.55
CA LEU A 154 9.21 21.51 11.56
C LEU A 154 9.43 22.99 11.22
N VAL A 155 9.79 23.29 9.98
CA VAL A 155 9.99 24.68 9.51
C VAL A 155 8.71 25.49 9.67
N VAL A 156 7.56 24.93 9.27
CA VAL A 156 6.25 25.61 9.42
C VAL A 156 5.93 25.87 10.89
N ILE A 157 6.17 24.91 11.77
CA ILE A 157 5.95 25.05 13.22
C ILE A 157 6.85 26.17 13.79
N LEU A 158 8.13 26.20 13.40
CA LEU A 158 9.06 27.25 13.85
C LEU A 158 8.64 28.63 13.37
N VAL A 159 8.25 28.75 12.11
CA VAL A 159 7.77 30.02 11.54
C VAL A 159 6.50 30.50 12.27
N VAL A 160 5.53 29.62 12.47
CA VAL A 160 4.29 29.96 13.18
C VAL A 160 4.59 30.32 14.64
N HIS A 161 5.51 29.61 15.30
CA HIS A 161 5.93 29.92 16.68
C HIS A 161 6.56 31.31 16.76
N GLU A 162 7.45 31.66 15.84
CA GLU A 162 8.10 32.97 15.79
C GLU A 162 7.11 34.09 15.54
N PHE A 163 6.14 33.91 14.59
CA PHE A 163 5.07 34.88 14.34
C PHE A 163 4.18 35.08 15.57
N ARG A 164 3.84 34.01 16.30
CA ARG A 164 3.07 34.12 17.54
C ARG A 164 3.83 34.84 18.64
N ASN A 165 5.13 34.63 18.75
CA ASN A 165 5.98 35.25 19.74
C ASN A 165 6.19 36.75 19.42
N HIS A 166 6.32 37.07 18.16
CA HIS A 166 6.43 38.48 17.69
C HIS A 166 5.15 39.28 17.97
N ARG A 167 3.97 38.69 17.72
CA ARG A 167 2.67 39.33 18.04
C ARG A 167 2.51 39.60 19.54
N ARG A 168 2.96 38.69 20.41
CA ARG A 168 2.88 38.89 21.87
C ARG A 168 3.76 40.03 22.36
N ARG A 169 4.92 40.26 21.75
CA ARG A 169 5.82 41.35 22.10
C ARG A 169 5.28 42.74 21.67
N THR A 170 4.48 42.81 20.63
CA THR A 170 3.90 44.03 20.13
C THR A 170 2.76 44.53 21.05
N TYR A 171 1.96 43.64 21.65
CA TYR A 171 0.88 44.05 22.56
C TYR A 171 1.37 44.57 23.92
N MET A 172 2.57 44.27 24.36
CA MET A 172 3.11 44.78 25.64
C MET A 172 3.76 46.18 25.52
N ARG A 173 3.79 46.79 24.36
CA ARG A 173 4.45 48.11 24.15
C ARG A 173 3.52 49.31 24.18
N TYR A 174 2.22 49.16 24.39
CA TYR A 174 1.31 50.28 24.58
C TYR A 174 1.12 50.57 26.06
N PRO A 175 1.75 51.62 26.62
CA PRO A 175 1.43 52.05 27.99
C PRO A 175 0.00 52.61 28.00
N ILE A 176 -0.78 52.11 28.96
CA ILE A 176 -2.14 52.60 29.22
C ILE A 176 -2.01 54.08 29.63
N PRO A 177 -2.68 55.03 28.96
CA PRO A 177 -2.66 56.43 29.41
C PRO A 177 -3.34 56.54 30.76
N PRO A 178 -2.84 57.43 31.69
CA PRO A 178 -3.46 57.62 32.98
C PRO A 178 -4.86 58.22 32.79
N ARG A 179 -5.82 57.66 33.53
CA ARG A 179 -7.19 58.23 33.57
C ARG A 179 -7.19 59.55 34.29
N PRO A 180 -7.98 60.55 33.83
CA PRO A 180 -8.13 61.86 34.46
C PRO A 180 -8.84 61.78 35.83
#